data_41be96ec9a1202112d6a40321cd755ee
#
_entry.id   41be96ec9a1202112d6a40321cd755ee
#
_cell.length_a   1.000
_cell.length_b   1.000
_cell.length_c   1.000
_cell.angle_alpha   90.00
_cell.angle_beta   90.00
_cell.angle_gamma   90.00
#
_symmetry.space_group_name_H-M   'P 1'
#
loop_
_entity.id
_entity.type
_entity.pdbx_description
1 polymer ?
#
loop_
_entity_poly.entity_id
_entity_poly.type
_entity_poly.pdbx_seq_one_letter_code
_entity_poly.pdbx_strand_id
1 'polypeptide(L)'
;MRVGKLLRFLAILLGCLLYAIPRWLHEEFGRVSIDQVLYHLRFGAAGVLTSDPEILHRFLWRGLVLPLALAALLWGLDAWVRYLRAHPEAWPRPWLRAAGQRLLVVLRHAAQHTLPRIVPLVVLGAGVAFFVDGFSVARYVRGYFGEDYFTYAYVDPARITLERGRKPPKSLVLIYVESLENSYADPALFGRDLLHRLNALKARPGVIQFEDYRELMGAHFTIASLVATQCGLPLKSVAMYGGNVQGERLERYLPRARCLGDILAAEGYTNVFLNGPSLEFAGVGKFFRDHRYHKVMGREEWIAAGEPEAGMNAWGLRDPDLFAHASSELEHLMAARRPFNLTLLTIDTHHPYGHLSPHCRRQGYQDFDGLVECTAGLVADFIEHIIARGWLDRVAIVVQGDHLAMGNTSWPRLVQNPERRIFNLFISDDHQLAPNTGVLTHFDMLPTLLDFVGLEVKGDRAGLGYSALGPLRTQRPADRIARMSEQLMNDSPAYRALWEPLPEAPVAVVPAATAVTEAVQMTRIGHAPGSGDPVRREQHIDP
;
A
#
# COMPACT_ATOMS: atom_id res chain seq x y z
N MET A 1 23.80 -4.49 -44.01
CA MET A 1 23.45 -5.87 -43.66
C MET A 1 23.49 -6.17 -42.13
N ARG A 2 24.44 -5.61 -41.36
CA ARG A 2 24.52 -5.81 -39.88
C ARG A 2 23.37 -5.15 -39.09
N VAL A 3 22.98 -3.93 -39.47
CA VAL A 3 21.91 -3.15 -38.78
C VAL A 3 20.55 -3.86 -38.81
N GLY A 4 20.14 -4.42 -39.95
CA GLY A 4 18.85 -5.12 -40.07
C GLY A 4 18.77 -6.43 -39.24
N LYS A 5 19.93 -7.07 -38.97
CA LYS A 5 19.97 -8.25 -38.09
C LYS A 5 19.80 -7.85 -36.60
N LEU A 6 20.46 -6.76 -36.22
CA LEU A 6 20.35 -6.19 -34.87
C LEU A 6 18.92 -5.72 -34.57
N LEU A 7 18.30 -4.97 -35.48
CA LEU A 7 16.91 -4.50 -35.33
C LEU A 7 15.91 -5.66 -35.13
N ARG A 8 16.09 -6.77 -35.86
CA ARG A 8 15.23 -7.96 -35.69
C ARG A 8 15.43 -8.63 -34.34
N PHE A 9 16.66 -8.77 -33.88
CA PHE A 9 16.96 -9.32 -32.55
C PHE A 9 16.33 -8.42 -31.46
N LEU A 10 16.51 -7.11 -31.57
CA LEU A 10 15.93 -6.15 -30.62
C LEU A 10 14.40 -6.18 -30.62
N ALA A 11 13.76 -6.34 -31.78
CA ALA A 11 12.31 -6.48 -31.86
C ALA A 11 11.80 -7.75 -31.19
N ILE A 12 12.48 -8.90 -31.40
CA ILE A 12 12.13 -10.16 -30.73
C ILE A 12 12.37 -10.03 -29.21
N LEU A 13 13.52 -9.51 -28.81
CA LEU A 13 13.86 -9.34 -27.39
C LEU A 13 12.85 -8.43 -26.69
N LEU A 14 12.54 -7.28 -27.29
CA LEU A 14 11.56 -6.34 -26.74
C LEU A 14 10.18 -6.98 -26.62
N GLY A 15 9.73 -7.72 -27.65
CA GLY A 15 8.47 -8.45 -27.59
C GLY A 15 8.43 -9.50 -26.48
N CYS A 16 9.51 -10.26 -26.28
CA CYS A 16 9.64 -11.23 -25.19
C CYS A 16 9.61 -10.54 -23.81
N LEU A 17 10.29 -9.40 -23.64
CA LEU A 17 10.29 -8.64 -22.39
C LEU A 17 8.92 -8.04 -22.09
N LEU A 18 8.26 -7.45 -23.11
CA LEU A 18 6.91 -6.89 -22.98
C LEU A 18 5.85 -7.94 -22.65
N TYR A 19 6.10 -9.20 -22.94
CA TYR A 19 5.27 -10.33 -22.50
C TYR A 19 5.63 -10.79 -21.10
N ALA A 20 6.93 -11.01 -20.83
CA ALA A 20 7.40 -11.68 -19.63
C ALA A 20 7.27 -10.83 -18.36
N ILE A 21 7.53 -9.51 -18.45
CA ILE A 21 7.47 -8.60 -17.29
C ILE A 21 6.05 -8.48 -16.74
N PRO A 22 5.01 -8.15 -17.54
CA PRO A 22 3.65 -8.11 -17.03
C PRO A 22 3.17 -9.47 -16.51
N ARG A 23 3.52 -10.55 -17.20
CA ARG A 23 3.18 -11.90 -16.77
C ARG A 23 3.77 -12.23 -15.41
N TRP A 24 5.07 -11.96 -15.20
CA TRP A 24 5.72 -12.16 -13.90
C TRP A 24 5.06 -11.30 -12.81
N LEU A 25 4.78 -10.02 -13.08
CA LEU A 25 4.11 -9.14 -12.12
C LEU A 25 2.72 -9.66 -11.73
N HIS A 26 1.96 -10.20 -12.70
CA HIS A 26 0.65 -10.77 -12.41
C HIS A 26 0.72 -12.10 -11.66
N GLU A 27 1.75 -12.91 -11.89
CA GLU A 27 1.98 -14.16 -11.15
C GLU A 27 2.39 -13.89 -9.69
N GLU A 28 3.16 -12.83 -9.43
CA GLU A 28 3.64 -12.48 -8.09
C GLU A 28 2.64 -11.59 -7.31
N PHE A 29 2.05 -10.59 -7.96
CA PHE A 29 1.27 -9.53 -7.31
C PHE A 29 -0.21 -9.49 -7.74
N GLY A 30 -0.69 -10.45 -8.51
CA GLY A 30 -2.05 -10.42 -9.05
C GLY A 30 -2.23 -9.38 -10.16
N ARG A 31 -3.41 -8.78 -10.26
CA ARG A 31 -3.69 -7.78 -11.31
C ARG A 31 -3.08 -6.43 -10.97
N VAL A 32 -1.92 -6.16 -11.53
CA VAL A 32 -1.19 -4.89 -11.38
C VAL A 32 -1.54 -3.94 -12.53
N SER A 33 -1.92 -2.71 -12.22
CA SER A 33 -2.15 -1.66 -13.23
C SER A 33 -0.87 -0.89 -13.55
N ILE A 34 -0.83 -0.24 -14.73
CA ILE A 34 0.31 0.65 -15.07
C ILE A 34 0.45 1.79 -14.05
N ASP A 35 -0.63 2.27 -13.50
CA ASP A 35 -0.66 3.31 -12.48
C ASP A 35 0.07 2.87 -11.19
N GLN A 36 -0.19 1.63 -10.74
CA GLN A 36 0.52 1.03 -9.61
C GLN A 36 2.02 0.84 -9.90
N VAL A 37 2.38 0.35 -11.09
CA VAL A 37 3.80 0.22 -11.51
C VAL A 37 4.50 1.58 -11.47
N LEU A 38 3.89 2.61 -12.05
CA LEU A 38 4.44 3.96 -12.08
C LEU A 38 4.58 4.55 -10.67
N TYR A 39 3.63 4.27 -9.79
CA TYR A 39 3.72 4.67 -8.38
C TYR A 39 4.96 4.08 -7.72
N HIS A 40 5.12 2.74 -7.74
CA HIS A 40 6.27 2.08 -7.11
C HIS A 40 7.62 2.46 -7.72
N LEU A 41 7.68 2.74 -9.02
CA LEU A 41 8.89 3.26 -9.65
C LEU A 41 9.26 4.66 -9.16
N ARG A 42 8.29 5.45 -8.70
CA ARG A 42 8.50 6.81 -8.18
C ARG A 42 8.79 6.85 -6.69
N PHE A 43 8.09 6.02 -5.89
CA PHE A 43 8.14 6.07 -4.43
C PHE A 43 9.07 5.04 -3.79
N GLY A 44 9.79 4.25 -4.57
CA GLY A 44 10.81 3.38 -4.01
C GLY A 44 10.82 1.98 -4.60
N ALA A 45 11.49 1.84 -5.74
CA ALA A 45 11.94 0.52 -6.18
C ALA A 45 12.94 -0.09 -5.16
N ALA A 46 13.65 0.72 -4.39
CA ALA A 46 14.60 0.26 -3.38
C ALA A 46 13.94 -0.62 -2.33
N GLY A 47 12.80 -0.21 -1.74
CA GLY A 47 12.09 -1.01 -0.75
C GLY A 47 11.61 -2.37 -1.28
N VAL A 48 11.16 -2.45 -2.53
CA VAL A 48 10.75 -3.73 -3.14
C VAL A 48 11.94 -4.67 -3.33
N LEU A 49 13.10 -4.14 -3.74
CA LEU A 49 14.30 -4.93 -4.02
C LEU A 49 15.01 -5.42 -2.76
N THR A 50 14.85 -4.73 -1.64
CA THR A 50 15.51 -5.06 -0.38
C THR A 50 14.62 -5.87 0.57
N SER A 51 13.29 -5.79 0.44
CA SER A 51 12.35 -6.43 1.36
C SER A 51 12.26 -7.95 1.20
N ASP A 52 12.36 -8.46 -0.05
CA ASP A 52 12.33 -9.90 -0.30
C ASP A 52 13.30 -10.30 -1.41
N PRO A 53 14.49 -10.85 -1.06
CA PRO A 53 15.49 -11.32 -2.03
C PRO A 53 14.95 -12.38 -2.99
N GLU A 54 13.93 -13.15 -2.59
CA GLU A 54 13.33 -14.18 -3.43
C GLU A 54 12.50 -13.58 -4.57
N ILE A 55 11.82 -12.46 -4.33
CA ILE A 55 11.14 -11.70 -5.39
C ILE A 55 12.16 -11.23 -6.44
N LEU A 56 13.29 -10.69 -6.01
CA LEU A 56 14.36 -10.27 -6.92
C LEU A 56 14.91 -11.45 -7.73
N HIS A 57 15.18 -12.59 -7.09
CA HIS A 57 15.66 -13.78 -7.77
C HIS A 57 14.65 -14.28 -8.82
N ARG A 58 13.35 -14.32 -8.48
CA ARG A 58 12.29 -14.71 -9.44
C ARG A 58 12.16 -13.71 -10.58
N PHE A 59 12.30 -12.41 -10.32
CA PHE A 59 12.34 -11.39 -11.37
C PHE A 59 13.51 -11.59 -12.33
N LEU A 60 14.72 -11.76 -11.81
CA LEU A 60 15.91 -12.00 -12.63
C LEU A 60 15.74 -13.24 -13.51
N TRP A 61 15.19 -14.31 -12.95
CA TRP A 61 15.00 -15.56 -13.69
C TRP A 61 13.84 -15.47 -14.70
N ARG A 62 12.63 -15.11 -14.28
CA ARG A 62 11.42 -15.12 -15.11
C ARG A 62 11.25 -13.86 -15.95
N GLY A 63 11.61 -12.70 -15.42
CA GLY A 63 11.48 -11.41 -16.08
C GLY A 63 12.63 -11.08 -17.04
N LEU A 64 13.84 -11.64 -16.84
CA LEU A 64 15.01 -11.31 -17.66
C LEU A 64 15.66 -12.52 -18.31
N VAL A 65 16.11 -13.54 -17.54
CA VAL A 65 16.88 -14.66 -18.10
C VAL A 65 16.04 -15.50 -19.06
N LEU A 66 14.82 -15.85 -18.69
CA LEU A 66 13.93 -16.67 -19.53
C LEU A 66 13.54 -15.95 -20.84
N PRO A 67 13.10 -14.67 -20.84
CA PRO A 67 12.84 -13.94 -22.09
C PRO A 67 14.10 -13.72 -22.94
N LEU A 68 15.27 -13.51 -22.34
CA LEU A 68 16.55 -13.45 -23.08
C LEU A 68 16.88 -14.79 -23.76
N ALA A 69 16.72 -15.90 -23.04
CA ALA A 69 16.92 -17.24 -23.59
C ALA A 69 15.93 -17.53 -24.73
N LEU A 70 14.66 -17.16 -24.57
CA LEU A 70 13.63 -17.30 -25.60
C LEU A 70 13.94 -16.44 -26.82
N ALA A 71 14.34 -15.19 -26.62
CA ALA A 71 14.75 -14.30 -27.70
C ALA A 71 15.98 -14.84 -28.47
N ALA A 72 16.97 -15.37 -27.73
CA ALA A 72 18.15 -16.00 -28.32
C ALA A 72 17.77 -17.26 -29.11
N LEU A 73 16.85 -18.08 -28.59
CA LEU A 73 16.32 -19.25 -29.30
C LEU A 73 15.60 -18.87 -30.58
N LEU A 74 14.67 -17.93 -30.52
CA LEU A 74 13.92 -17.46 -31.70
C LEU A 74 14.85 -16.83 -32.74
N TRP A 75 15.84 -16.06 -32.29
CA TRP A 75 16.84 -15.48 -33.18
C TRP A 75 17.77 -16.57 -33.78
N GLY A 76 18.14 -17.55 -32.99
CA GLY A 76 18.91 -18.72 -33.45
C GLY A 76 18.17 -19.53 -34.52
N LEU A 77 16.88 -19.78 -34.30
CA LEU A 77 15.99 -20.43 -35.27
C LEU A 77 15.88 -19.59 -36.56
N ASP A 78 15.73 -18.29 -36.47
CA ASP A 78 15.72 -17.40 -37.63
C ASP A 78 17.07 -17.41 -38.36
N ALA A 79 18.18 -17.45 -37.62
CA ALA A 79 19.52 -17.54 -38.19
C ALA A 79 19.74 -18.91 -38.88
N TRP A 80 19.28 -20.01 -38.25
CA TRP A 80 19.33 -21.36 -38.79
C TRP A 80 18.51 -21.52 -40.07
N VAL A 81 17.27 -21.01 -40.08
CA VAL A 81 16.44 -20.96 -41.29
C VAL A 81 17.12 -20.19 -42.42
N ARG A 82 17.80 -19.08 -42.12
CA ARG A 82 18.59 -18.32 -43.13
C ARG A 82 19.82 -19.11 -43.62
N TYR A 83 20.49 -19.86 -42.73
CA TYR A 83 21.59 -20.70 -43.10
C TYR A 83 21.14 -21.82 -44.06
N LEU A 84 20.05 -22.53 -43.74
CA LEU A 84 19.47 -23.55 -44.60
C LEU A 84 19.05 -23.01 -45.97
N ARG A 85 18.73 -21.74 -46.07
CA ARG A 85 18.43 -21.04 -47.35
C ARG A 85 19.68 -20.85 -48.21
N ALA A 86 20.76 -20.41 -47.55
CA ALA A 86 22.03 -20.17 -48.25
C ALA A 86 22.71 -21.47 -48.67
N HIS A 87 22.37 -22.62 -48.01
CA HIS A 87 22.98 -23.91 -48.19
C HIS A 87 21.87 -24.99 -48.39
N PRO A 88 21.26 -25.05 -49.61
CA PRO A 88 20.18 -26.02 -49.89
C PRO A 88 20.59 -27.46 -49.72
N GLU A 89 21.88 -27.76 -49.83
CA GLU A 89 22.49 -29.07 -49.60
C GLU A 89 22.48 -29.52 -48.15
N ALA A 90 22.38 -28.62 -47.18
CA ALA A 90 22.34 -28.88 -45.75
C ALA A 90 20.94 -29.33 -45.24
N TRP A 91 19.92 -29.38 -46.08
CA TRP A 91 18.60 -29.85 -45.70
C TRP A 91 18.60 -31.36 -45.35
N PRO A 92 18.00 -31.77 -44.21
CA PRO A 92 17.94 -33.17 -43.81
C PRO A 92 17.28 -34.04 -44.88
N ARG A 93 17.91 -35.16 -45.20
CA ARG A 93 17.60 -36.05 -46.33
C ARG A 93 16.62 -37.16 -45.96
N PRO A 94 16.40 -38.09 -46.86
CA PRO A 94 15.63 -38.11 -48.14
C PRO A 94 14.21 -38.62 -47.98
N TRP A 95 13.78 -39.03 -46.80
CA TRP A 95 12.41 -39.49 -46.52
C TRP A 95 11.37 -38.33 -46.63
N LEU A 96 11.78 -37.08 -46.48
CA LEU A 96 10.94 -35.90 -46.76
C LEU A 96 10.70 -35.68 -48.25
N ARG A 97 11.46 -36.32 -49.15
CA ARG A 97 11.22 -36.20 -50.60
C ARG A 97 10.00 -36.96 -51.08
N ALA A 98 9.57 -38.01 -50.35
CA ALA A 98 8.45 -38.85 -50.74
C ALA A 98 7.07 -38.30 -50.26
N ALA A 99 7.01 -37.48 -49.23
CA ALA A 99 5.74 -37.08 -48.59
C ALA A 99 5.10 -35.78 -49.08
N GLY A 100 5.61 -35.22 -50.18
CA GLY A 100 4.91 -34.06 -50.76
C GLY A 100 5.81 -32.91 -51.19
N GLN A 101 6.37 -32.99 -52.37
CA GLN A 101 7.15 -31.88 -52.97
C GLN A 101 6.40 -30.56 -53.00
N ARG A 102 5.07 -30.57 -53.09
CA ARG A 102 4.25 -29.35 -53.08
C ARG A 102 4.20 -28.68 -51.69
N LEU A 103 4.02 -29.44 -50.61
CA LEU A 103 4.02 -28.90 -49.25
C LEU A 103 5.39 -28.34 -48.84
N LEU A 104 6.45 -29.04 -49.25
CA LEU A 104 7.83 -28.58 -49.07
C LEU A 104 8.14 -27.30 -49.81
N VAL A 105 7.60 -27.12 -51.04
CA VAL A 105 7.77 -25.89 -51.83
C VAL A 105 7.04 -24.74 -51.14
N VAL A 106 5.79 -24.92 -50.66
CA VAL A 106 5.03 -23.92 -49.93
C VAL A 106 5.68 -23.55 -48.59
N LEU A 107 6.08 -24.55 -47.83
CA LEU A 107 6.82 -24.33 -46.56
C LEU A 107 8.18 -23.68 -46.81
N ARG A 108 8.88 -24.06 -47.87
CA ARG A 108 10.14 -23.47 -48.31
C ARG A 108 9.93 -22.01 -48.72
N HIS A 109 8.91 -21.73 -49.48
CA HIS A 109 8.58 -20.33 -49.91
C HIS A 109 8.18 -19.47 -48.69
N ALA A 110 7.31 -19.96 -47.81
CA ALA A 110 6.93 -19.29 -46.57
C ALA A 110 8.15 -19.07 -45.65
N ALA A 111 8.96 -20.12 -45.44
CA ALA A 111 10.19 -20.02 -44.68
C ALA A 111 11.21 -19.08 -45.33
N GLN A 112 11.24 -19.01 -46.69
CA GLN A 112 12.23 -18.23 -47.44
C GLN A 112 11.94 -16.73 -47.47
N HIS A 113 10.71 -16.32 -47.57
CA HIS A 113 10.40 -14.92 -47.90
C HIS A 113 9.57 -14.21 -46.83
N THR A 114 8.72 -14.94 -46.10
CA THR A 114 7.70 -14.37 -45.23
C THR A 114 8.06 -14.44 -43.76
N LEU A 115 8.38 -15.65 -43.24
CA LEU A 115 8.64 -15.90 -41.83
C LEU A 115 9.71 -14.98 -41.19
N PRO A 116 10.91 -14.75 -41.76
CA PRO A 116 11.92 -13.92 -41.11
C PRO A 116 11.64 -12.43 -41.10
N ARG A 117 10.65 -12.00 -41.85
CA ARG A 117 10.20 -10.60 -41.81
C ARG A 117 9.01 -10.42 -40.87
N ILE A 118 8.16 -11.43 -40.79
CA ILE A 118 6.92 -11.42 -40.01
C ILE A 118 7.17 -11.79 -38.55
N VAL A 119 7.98 -12.80 -38.27
CA VAL A 119 8.20 -13.29 -36.88
C VAL A 119 8.62 -12.18 -35.91
N PRO A 120 9.61 -11.31 -36.19
CA PRO A 120 9.94 -10.23 -35.27
C PRO A 120 8.79 -9.25 -35.02
N LEU A 121 7.99 -8.97 -36.07
CA LEU A 121 6.85 -8.08 -35.98
C LEU A 121 5.69 -8.71 -35.21
N VAL A 122 5.43 -10.01 -35.41
CA VAL A 122 4.40 -10.77 -34.68
C VAL A 122 4.77 -10.88 -33.20
N VAL A 123 6.03 -11.22 -32.89
CA VAL A 123 6.49 -11.33 -31.49
C VAL A 123 6.41 -9.97 -30.80
N LEU A 124 6.86 -8.91 -31.46
CA LEU A 124 6.76 -7.56 -30.92
C LEU A 124 5.30 -7.13 -30.75
N GLY A 125 4.46 -7.33 -31.77
CA GLY A 125 3.04 -6.98 -31.71
C GLY A 125 2.27 -7.74 -30.63
N ALA A 126 2.53 -9.03 -30.49
CA ALA A 126 1.96 -9.85 -29.42
C ALA A 126 2.43 -9.37 -28.02
N GLY A 127 3.73 -9.06 -27.88
CA GLY A 127 4.27 -8.51 -26.63
C GLY A 127 3.65 -7.16 -26.28
N VAL A 128 3.53 -6.25 -27.25
CA VAL A 128 2.87 -4.95 -27.06
C VAL A 128 1.39 -5.15 -26.68
N ALA A 129 0.65 -6.01 -27.38
CA ALA A 129 -0.75 -6.27 -27.07
C ALA A 129 -0.92 -6.81 -25.64
N PHE A 130 -0.08 -7.77 -25.25
CA PHE A 130 -0.10 -8.35 -23.91
C PHE A 130 0.28 -7.30 -22.83
N PHE A 131 1.26 -6.44 -23.10
CA PHE A 131 1.64 -5.36 -22.19
C PHE A 131 0.52 -4.33 -22.01
N VAL A 132 -0.10 -3.90 -23.11
CA VAL A 132 -1.19 -2.91 -23.09
C VAL A 132 -2.42 -3.46 -22.34
N ASP A 133 -2.78 -4.70 -22.59
CA ASP A 133 -3.91 -5.37 -21.92
C ASP A 133 -3.58 -5.65 -20.45
N GLY A 134 -2.45 -6.30 -20.20
CA GLY A 134 -2.00 -6.72 -18.87
C GLY A 134 -1.95 -5.56 -17.88
N PHE A 135 -1.38 -4.44 -18.26
CA PHE A 135 -1.31 -3.25 -17.39
C PHE A 135 -2.49 -2.29 -17.53
N SER A 136 -3.52 -2.64 -18.29
CA SER A 136 -4.67 -1.76 -18.54
C SER A 136 -4.26 -0.37 -19.08
N VAL A 137 -3.19 -0.31 -19.91
CA VAL A 137 -2.62 0.94 -20.42
C VAL A 137 -3.66 1.75 -21.21
N ALA A 138 -4.53 1.06 -21.97
CA ALA A 138 -5.59 1.74 -22.73
C ALA A 138 -6.59 2.46 -21.82
N ARG A 139 -6.90 1.91 -20.64
CA ARG A 139 -7.74 2.58 -19.61
C ARG A 139 -7.01 3.80 -19.05
N TYR A 140 -5.74 3.65 -18.70
CA TYR A 140 -4.90 4.73 -18.19
C TYR A 140 -4.84 5.92 -19.15
N VAL A 141 -4.56 5.66 -20.44
CA VAL A 141 -4.52 6.72 -21.48
C VAL A 141 -5.88 7.37 -21.67
N ARG A 142 -6.95 6.59 -21.73
CA ARG A 142 -8.32 7.15 -21.84
C ARG A 142 -8.70 8.01 -20.65
N GLY A 143 -8.18 7.71 -19.46
CA GLY A 143 -8.41 8.49 -18.25
C GLY A 143 -7.97 9.96 -18.36
N TYR A 144 -7.02 10.30 -19.24
CA TYR A 144 -6.63 11.70 -19.48
C TYR A 144 -7.69 12.52 -20.23
N PHE A 145 -8.63 11.85 -20.87
CA PHE A 145 -9.70 12.48 -21.67
C PHE A 145 -11.09 12.21 -21.07
N GLY A 146 -11.14 11.52 -19.92
CA GLY A 146 -12.36 11.16 -19.22
C GLY A 146 -12.89 12.28 -18.34
N GLU A 147 -14.11 12.11 -17.83
CA GLU A 147 -14.71 13.04 -16.88
C GLU A 147 -13.92 13.09 -15.57
N ASP A 148 -13.73 14.29 -15.04
CA ASP A 148 -13.08 14.51 -13.74
C ASP A 148 -14.07 14.29 -12.59
N TYR A 149 -14.28 13.01 -12.24
CA TYR A 149 -15.12 12.62 -11.12
C TYR A 149 -14.66 13.25 -9.80
N PHE A 150 -13.35 13.38 -9.61
CA PHE A 150 -12.77 13.83 -8.36
C PHE A 150 -13.19 15.26 -8.01
N THR A 151 -13.11 16.18 -8.96
CA THR A 151 -13.36 17.61 -8.73
C THR A 151 -14.76 17.89 -8.16
N TYR A 152 -15.80 17.19 -8.60
CA TYR A 152 -17.16 17.44 -8.11
C TYR A 152 -17.60 16.49 -6.99
N ALA A 153 -16.93 15.36 -6.81
CA ALA A 153 -17.29 14.39 -5.78
C ALA A 153 -16.54 14.60 -4.46
N TYR A 154 -15.37 15.23 -4.50
CA TYR A 154 -14.51 15.41 -3.34
C TYR A 154 -15.00 16.51 -2.41
N VAL A 155 -15.10 16.18 -1.12
CA VAL A 155 -15.35 17.13 -0.03
C VAL A 155 -14.06 17.29 0.77
N ASP A 156 -13.46 18.47 0.72
CA ASP A 156 -12.20 18.76 1.38
C ASP A 156 -12.31 18.56 2.90
N PRO A 157 -11.59 17.59 3.49
CA PRO A 157 -11.64 17.36 4.94
C PRO A 157 -11.10 18.52 5.78
N ALA A 158 -10.39 19.48 5.16
CA ALA A 158 -9.98 20.70 5.84
C ALA A 158 -11.14 21.65 6.15
N ARG A 159 -12.30 21.46 5.49
CA ARG A 159 -13.48 22.33 5.57
C ARG A 159 -14.68 21.67 6.26
N ILE A 160 -14.56 20.41 6.68
CA ILE A 160 -15.64 19.75 7.41
C ILE A 160 -15.81 20.37 8.79
N THR A 161 -17.03 20.31 9.29
CA THR A 161 -17.37 20.67 10.68
C THR A 161 -17.61 19.37 11.44
N LEU A 162 -16.96 19.23 12.59
CA LEU A 162 -17.18 18.12 13.51
C LEU A 162 -18.16 18.56 14.60
N GLU A 163 -19.15 17.73 14.86
CA GLU A 163 -20.09 17.87 15.96
C GLU A 163 -19.78 16.77 17.00
N ARG A 164 -19.78 17.12 18.28
CA ARG A 164 -19.59 16.12 19.32
C ARG A 164 -20.94 15.51 19.67
N GLY A 165 -20.99 14.18 19.64
CA GLY A 165 -22.14 13.43 20.08
C GLY A 165 -22.45 13.63 21.58
N ARG A 166 -23.48 12.97 22.09
CA ARG A 166 -23.87 13.05 23.51
C ARG A 166 -22.84 12.46 24.47
N LYS A 167 -22.05 11.47 23.99
CA LYS A 167 -20.96 10.81 24.74
C LYS A 167 -19.62 11.47 24.38
N PRO A 168 -18.64 11.49 25.30
CA PRO A 168 -17.29 11.92 24.97
C PRO A 168 -16.70 11.07 23.85
N PRO A 169 -15.94 11.68 22.92
CA PRO A 169 -15.26 10.93 21.90
C PRO A 169 -14.33 9.86 22.47
N LYS A 170 -14.32 8.67 21.86
CA LYS A 170 -13.48 7.54 22.24
C LYS A 170 -12.12 7.58 21.57
N SER A 171 -11.15 6.95 22.17
CA SER A 171 -9.91 6.57 21.52
C SER A 171 -10.18 5.54 20.42
N LEU A 172 -9.34 5.50 19.39
CA LEU A 172 -9.44 4.57 18.28
C LEU A 172 -8.32 3.53 18.34
N VAL A 173 -8.68 2.27 18.20
CA VAL A 173 -7.76 1.19 17.81
C VAL A 173 -8.15 0.74 16.41
N LEU A 174 -7.30 1.01 15.42
CA LEU A 174 -7.53 0.69 14.02
C LEU A 174 -6.52 -0.37 13.56
N ILE A 175 -7.01 -1.55 13.20
CA ILE A 175 -6.18 -2.69 12.82
C ILE A 175 -6.40 -2.97 11.34
N TYR A 176 -5.37 -2.72 10.53
CA TYR A 176 -5.28 -3.21 9.17
C TYR A 176 -4.66 -4.59 9.18
N VAL A 177 -5.37 -5.57 8.63
CA VAL A 177 -4.87 -6.93 8.49
C VAL A 177 -4.54 -7.17 7.02
N GLU A 178 -3.28 -7.44 6.75
CA GLU A 178 -2.75 -7.65 5.39
C GLU A 178 -3.60 -8.66 4.62
N SER A 179 -4.18 -8.22 3.49
CA SER A 179 -4.91 -9.05 2.53
C SER A 179 -6.11 -9.83 3.10
N LEU A 180 -6.76 -9.33 4.17
CA LEU A 180 -7.85 -10.04 4.83
C LEU A 180 -9.20 -9.80 4.15
N GLU A 181 -9.83 -10.87 3.65
CA GLU A 181 -11.11 -10.82 2.96
C GLU A 181 -12.12 -11.85 3.49
N ASN A 182 -13.41 -11.59 3.26
CA ASN A 182 -14.50 -12.46 3.74
C ASN A 182 -14.44 -13.87 3.15
N SER A 183 -13.86 -14.06 1.95
CA SER A 183 -13.75 -15.37 1.30
C SER A 183 -12.98 -16.40 2.14
N TYR A 184 -12.07 -15.98 3.02
CA TYR A 184 -11.35 -16.89 3.92
C TYR A 184 -12.27 -17.54 4.99
N ALA A 185 -13.44 -16.99 5.22
CA ALA A 185 -14.45 -17.56 6.11
C ALA A 185 -15.33 -18.63 5.44
N ASP A 186 -15.22 -18.83 4.11
CA ASP A 186 -16.11 -19.71 3.37
C ASP A 186 -15.67 -21.20 3.44
N PRO A 187 -16.41 -22.06 4.15
CA PRO A 187 -16.09 -23.49 4.21
C PRO A 187 -16.16 -24.22 2.87
N ALA A 188 -16.89 -23.68 1.88
CA ALA A 188 -16.92 -24.27 0.55
C ALA A 188 -15.59 -24.10 -0.19
N LEU A 189 -14.85 -23.03 0.09
CA LEU A 189 -13.54 -22.76 -0.50
C LEU A 189 -12.38 -23.38 0.29
N PHE A 190 -12.49 -23.44 1.63
CA PHE A 190 -11.39 -23.79 2.53
C PHE A 190 -11.63 -25.02 3.39
N GLY A 191 -12.80 -25.66 3.29
CA GLY A 191 -13.19 -26.81 4.13
C GLY A 191 -13.53 -26.43 5.58
N ARG A 192 -13.23 -25.20 6.01
CA ARG A 192 -13.51 -24.63 7.34
C ARG A 192 -13.52 -23.10 7.27
N ASP A 193 -14.04 -22.46 8.31
CA ASP A 193 -13.94 -21.01 8.50
C ASP A 193 -12.56 -20.65 9.09
N LEU A 194 -11.66 -20.07 8.26
CA LEU A 194 -10.33 -19.63 8.72
C LEU A 194 -10.42 -18.38 9.61
N LEU A 195 -11.54 -17.67 9.61
CA LEU A 195 -11.77 -16.47 10.40
C LEU A 195 -12.67 -16.72 11.62
N HIS A 196 -12.85 -17.98 12.01
CA HIS A 196 -13.82 -18.39 13.06
C HIS A 196 -13.64 -17.61 14.37
N ARG A 197 -12.40 -17.29 14.80
CA ARG A 197 -12.12 -16.49 16.00
C ARG A 197 -12.66 -15.05 15.87
N LEU A 198 -12.46 -14.40 14.74
CA LEU A 198 -13.00 -13.06 14.45
C LEU A 198 -14.52 -13.12 14.27
N ASN A 199 -15.03 -14.13 13.59
CA ASN A 199 -16.47 -14.31 13.39
C ASN A 199 -17.21 -14.56 14.71
N ALA A 200 -16.59 -15.21 15.68
CA ALA A 200 -17.16 -15.40 17.01
C ALA A 200 -17.44 -14.06 17.74
N LEU A 201 -16.65 -13.02 17.46
CA LEU A 201 -16.88 -11.69 18.05
C LEU A 201 -18.20 -11.06 17.59
N LYS A 202 -18.72 -11.42 16.41
CA LYS A 202 -19.99 -10.89 15.87
C LYS A 202 -21.21 -11.21 16.74
N ALA A 203 -21.12 -12.25 17.55
CA ALA A 203 -22.19 -12.61 18.49
C ALA A 203 -22.31 -11.64 19.67
N ARG A 204 -21.34 -10.74 19.85
CA ARG A 204 -21.33 -9.79 20.97
C ARG A 204 -22.17 -8.55 20.62
N PRO A 205 -22.94 -8.01 21.58
CA PRO A 205 -23.58 -6.71 21.42
C PRO A 205 -22.54 -5.61 21.15
N GLY A 206 -22.88 -4.65 20.29
CA GLY A 206 -21.98 -3.55 19.91
C GLY A 206 -20.91 -3.92 18.86
N VAL A 207 -21.02 -5.10 18.26
CA VAL A 207 -20.21 -5.50 17.11
C VAL A 207 -21.04 -5.46 15.85
N ILE A 208 -20.56 -4.75 14.83
CA ILE A 208 -21.17 -4.70 13.51
C ILE A 208 -20.15 -5.03 12.44
N GLN A 209 -20.63 -5.58 11.32
CA GLN A 209 -19.88 -5.82 10.10
C GLN A 209 -20.62 -5.22 8.92
N PHE A 210 -19.88 -4.60 8.02
CA PHE A 210 -20.38 -4.25 6.68
C PHE A 210 -20.01 -5.39 5.73
N GLU A 211 -20.98 -6.22 5.38
CA GLU A 211 -20.75 -7.41 4.56
C GLU A 211 -20.38 -7.06 3.10
N ASP A 212 -20.91 -5.95 2.57
CA ASP A 212 -20.61 -5.46 1.22
C ASP A 212 -19.53 -4.37 1.24
N TYR A 213 -18.34 -4.69 1.79
CA TYR A 213 -17.18 -3.80 1.73
C TYR A 213 -16.39 -4.08 0.45
N ARG A 214 -16.49 -3.15 -0.51
CA ARG A 214 -15.93 -3.27 -1.87
C ARG A 214 -14.61 -2.57 -2.01
N GLU A 215 -13.66 -3.28 -2.60
CA GLU A 215 -12.43 -2.69 -3.08
C GLU A 215 -12.66 -1.98 -4.42
N LEU A 216 -12.11 -0.79 -4.57
CA LEU A 216 -12.11 -0.03 -5.82
C LEU A 216 -10.66 0.32 -6.23
N MET A 217 -10.48 0.57 -7.55
CA MET A 217 -9.20 1.06 -8.05
C MET A 217 -8.76 2.33 -7.31
N GLY A 218 -7.46 2.43 -7.05
CA GLY A 218 -6.89 3.51 -6.23
C GLY A 218 -6.90 3.22 -4.72
N ALA A 219 -7.40 2.02 -4.30
CA ALA A 219 -7.34 1.50 -2.94
C ALA A 219 -6.99 0.00 -2.87
N HIS A 220 -6.42 -0.58 -3.95
CA HIS A 220 -6.28 -2.03 -4.15
C HIS A 220 -4.88 -2.59 -3.84
N PHE A 221 -4.07 -1.86 -3.07
CA PHE A 221 -2.79 -2.30 -2.51
C PHE A 221 -2.48 -1.47 -1.27
N THR A 222 -1.62 -1.95 -0.39
CA THR A 222 -1.44 -1.47 0.98
C THR A 222 -1.42 0.05 1.12
N ILE A 223 -0.45 0.77 0.54
CA ILE A 223 -0.40 2.23 0.70
C ILE A 223 -1.62 2.94 0.08
N ALA A 224 -2.18 2.40 -1.02
CA ALA A 224 -3.37 3.00 -1.62
C ALA A 224 -4.61 2.84 -0.73
N SER A 225 -4.75 1.71 -0.07
CA SER A 225 -5.83 1.48 0.90
C SER A 225 -5.65 2.34 2.15
N LEU A 226 -4.41 2.50 2.65
CA LEU A 226 -4.11 3.38 3.76
C LEU A 226 -4.48 4.84 3.42
N VAL A 227 -4.09 5.34 2.24
CA VAL A 227 -4.47 6.69 1.78
C VAL A 227 -5.99 6.79 1.63
N ALA A 228 -6.65 5.78 1.06
CA ALA A 228 -8.09 5.81 0.86
C ALA A 228 -8.86 5.82 2.19
N THR A 229 -8.46 5.02 3.17
CA THR A 229 -9.12 4.94 4.47
C THR A 229 -8.80 6.12 5.38
N GLN A 230 -7.57 6.63 5.33
CA GLN A 230 -7.12 7.74 6.18
C GLN A 230 -7.55 9.12 5.64
N CYS A 231 -7.63 9.27 4.31
CA CYS A 231 -7.83 10.58 3.68
C CYS A 231 -9.10 10.65 2.80
N GLY A 232 -9.76 9.51 2.54
CA GLY A 232 -10.90 9.45 1.62
C GLY A 232 -10.50 9.74 0.15
N LEU A 233 -9.25 9.41 -0.24
CA LEU A 233 -8.64 9.74 -1.53
C LEU A 233 -8.15 8.48 -2.24
N PRO A 234 -8.26 8.39 -3.59
CA PRO A 234 -7.57 7.35 -4.33
C PRO A 234 -6.07 7.63 -4.38
N LEU A 235 -5.24 6.61 -4.39
CA LEU A 235 -3.84 6.79 -4.72
C LEU A 235 -3.64 6.57 -6.22
N LYS A 236 -3.27 7.63 -6.92
CA LYS A 236 -2.97 7.64 -8.35
C LYS A 236 -1.50 7.97 -8.56
N SER A 237 -0.88 7.43 -9.63
CA SER A 237 0.38 7.96 -10.10
C SER A 237 0.16 9.40 -10.52
N VAL A 238 0.88 10.33 -9.92
CA VAL A 238 0.75 11.74 -10.28
C VAL A 238 1.34 11.93 -11.66
N ALA A 239 0.50 12.26 -12.59
CA ALA A 239 0.66 12.54 -14.00
C ALA A 239 2.05 12.45 -14.67
N MET A 240 2.11 11.86 -15.86
CA MET A 240 3.29 11.93 -16.76
C MET A 240 3.70 13.37 -17.12
N TYR A 241 2.83 14.35 -16.94
CA TYR A 241 3.01 15.75 -17.38
C TYR A 241 3.17 16.78 -16.26
N GLY A 242 2.99 16.41 -15.00
CA GLY A 242 3.18 17.32 -13.87
C GLY A 242 4.61 17.22 -13.36
N GLY A 243 5.45 18.22 -13.65
CA GLY A 243 6.84 18.24 -13.25
C GLY A 243 7.09 17.98 -11.76
N ASN A 244 8.27 17.49 -11.44
CA ASN A 244 8.94 17.48 -10.13
C ASN A 244 8.38 16.64 -8.98
N VAL A 245 7.39 15.80 -9.16
CA VAL A 245 6.98 14.88 -8.09
C VAL A 245 7.86 13.64 -8.16
N GLN A 246 9.02 13.71 -7.55
CA GLN A 246 9.95 12.58 -7.37
C GLN A 246 9.75 12.06 -5.96
N GLY A 247 9.12 10.88 -5.81
CA GLY A 247 8.63 10.27 -4.58
C GLY A 247 9.44 10.50 -3.31
N GLU A 248 10.67 10.01 -3.23
CA GLU A 248 11.57 10.21 -2.09
C GLU A 248 12.01 11.67 -1.89
N ARG A 249 11.90 12.51 -2.94
CA ARG A 249 12.26 13.93 -2.91
C ARG A 249 11.06 14.84 -2.59
N LEU A 250 9.87 14.31 -2.41
CA LEU A 250 8.75 15.10 -1.89
C LEU A 250 9.09 15.51 -0.45
N GLU A 251 9.06 16.79 -0.17
CA GLU A 251 9.20 17.27 1.20
C GLU A 251 8.10 16.72 2.10
N ARG A 252 6.88 16.61 1.59
CA ARG A 252 5.71 16.08 2.30
C ARG A 252 4.84 15.20 1.40
N TYR A 253 4.25 14.16 1.98
CA TYR A 253 3.29 13.27 1.32
C TYR A 253 1.91 13.91 1.35
N LEU A 254 1.25 14.10 0.18
CA LEU A 254 -0.07 14.75 0.05
C LEU A 254 -0.19 16.04 0.89
N PRO A 255 0.70 17.03 0.72
CA PRO A 255 0.87 18.15 1.67
C PRO A 255 -0.39 19.01 1.83
N ARG A 256 -1.30 19.02 0.84
CA ARG A 256 -2.56 19.78 0.91
C ARG A 256 -3.78 18.92 1.25
N ALA A 257 -3.62 17.61 1.45
CA ALA A 257 -4.68 16.76 1.97
C ALA A 257 -4.72 16.84 3.51
N ARG A 258 -5.92 16.74 4.06
CA ARG A 258 -6.12 16.58 5.50
C ARG A 258 -6.69 15.20 5.76
N CYS A 259 -5.93 14.37 6.46
CA CYS A 259 -6.22 12.97 6.71
C CYS A 259 -6.67 12.72 8.16
N LEU A 260 -7.07 11.51 8.50
CA LEU A 260 -7.54 11.13 9.84
C LEU A 260 -6.57 11.56 10.94
N GLY A 261 -5.27 11.29 10.76
CA GLY A 261 -4.25 11.68 11.73
C GLY A 261 -4.19 13.19 11.98
N ASP A 262 -4.35 14.01 10.94
CA ASP A 262 -4.39 15.49 11.06
C ASP A 262 -5.62 15.96 11.81
N ILE A 263 -6.76 15.34 11.54
CA ILE A 263 -8.05 15.67 12.18
C ILE A 263 -7.99 15.29 13.65
N LEU A 264 -7.61 14.05 13.95
CA LEU A 264 -7.54 13.55 15.33
C LEU A 264 -6.49 14.31 16.16
N ALA A 265 -5.34 14.66 15.58
CA ALA A 265 -4.34 15.49 16.26
C ALA A 265 -4.89 16.89 16.61
N ALA A 266 -5.71 17.48 15.74
CA ALA A 266 -6.38 18.76 16.01
C ALA A 266 -7.43 18.65 17.13
N GLU A 267 -8.03 17.47 17.31
CA GLU A 267 -8.94 17.12 18.41
C GLU A 267 -8.20 16.64 19.68
N GLY A 268 -6.88 16.74 19.73
CA GLY A 268 -6.04 16.43 20.89
C GLY A 268 -5.66 14.96 21.07
N TYR A 269 -5.83 14.12 20.04
CA TYR A 269 -5.43 12.73 20.06
C TYR A 269 -3.92 12.57 19.87
N THR A 270 -3.37 11.56 20.53
CA THR A 270 -2.02 11.05 20.27
C THR A 270 -2.12 9.96 19.21
N ASN A 271 -1.55 10.18 18.02
CA ASN A 271 -1.56 9.20 16.95
C ASN A 271 -0.29 8.34 16.98
N VAL A 272 -0.47 7.02 16.95
CA VAL A 272 0.61 6.01 16.93
C VAL A 272 0.35 5.05 15.78
N PHE A 273 1.37 4.76 14.99
CA PHE A 273 1.34 3.75 13.93
C PHE A 273 2.43 2.70 14.18
N LEU A 274 2.04 1.44 14.27
CA LEU A 274 2.93 0.30 14.45
C LEU A 274 2.77 -0.65 13.27
N ASN A 275 3.88 -0.99 12.64
CA ASN A 275 3.98 -1.80 11.44
C ASN A 275 5.20 -2.73 11.57
N GLY A 276 5.16 -3.91 10.98
CA GLY A 276 6.29 -4.83 10.94
C GLY A 276 7.35 -4.46 9.89
N PRO A 277 6.96 -4.18 8.64
CA PRO A 277 7.85 -3.85 7.52
C PRO A 277 8.64 -2.56 7.67
N SER A 278 9.64 -2.40 6.76
CA SER A 278 10.35 -1.12 6.59
C SER A 278 9.39 0.01 6.25
N LEU A 279 9.58 1.15 6.90
CA LEU A 279 8.80 2.36 6.67
C LEU A 279 9.12 3.06 5.33
N GLU A 280 10.23 2.69 4.70
CA GLU A 280 10.60 3.20 3.38
C GLU A 280 9.76 2.55 2.26
N PHE A 281 9.27 1.32 2.51
CA PHE A 281 8.46 0.62 1.52
C PHE A 281 7.23 1.44 1.14
N ALA A 282 7.12 1.74 -0.16
CA ALA A 282 6.02 2.49 -0.76
C ALA A 282 5.70 3.85 -0.09
N GLY A 283 6.63 4.40 0.71
CA GLY A 283 6.46 5.68 1.39
C GLY A 283 5.51 5.66 2.58
N VAL A 284 5.20 4.48 3.15
CA VAL A 284 4.25 4.32 4.26
C VAL A 284 4.65 5.15 5.47
N GLY A 285 5.93 5.08 5.88
CA GLY A 285 6.40 5.85 7.04
C GLY A 285 6.31 7.35 6.83
N LYS A 286 6.65 7.81 5.61
CA LYS A 286 6.54 9.22 5.26
C LYS A 286 5.08 9.69 5.31
N PHE A 287 4.15 8.89 4.76
CA PHE A 287 2.72 9.19 4.79
C PHE A 287 2.24 9.44 6.23
N PHE A 288 2.50 8.52 7.15
CA PHE A 288 2.02 8.66 8.52
C PHE A 288 2.71 9.81 9.27
N ARG A 289 4.02 10.00 9.12
CA ARG A 289 4.74 11.13 9.75
C ARG A 289 4.22 12.48 9.26
N ASP A 290 3.99 12.62 7.96
CA ASP A 290 3.51 13.86 7.35
C ASP A 290 2.06 14.19 7.75
N HIS A 291 1.26 13.17 8.14
CA HIS A 291 -0.12 13.30 8.61
C HIS A 291 -0.27 13.15 10.14
N ARG A 292 0.72 13.69 10.89
CA ARG A 292 0.67 13.89 12.35
C ARG A 292 0.56 12.63 13.19
N TYR A 293 1.19 11.54 12.77
CA TYR A 293 1.46 10.43 13.66
C TYR A 293 2.75 10.70 14.43
N HIS A 294 2.66 10.78 15.76
CA HIS A 294 3.77 11.15 16.65
C HIS A 294 4.79 10.03 16.79
N LYS A 295 4.32 8.78 16.77
CA LYS A 295 5.14 7.58 16.81
C LYS A 295 4.80 6.73 15.59
N VAL A 296 5.82 6.41 14.82
CA VAL A 296 5.71 5.62 13.57
C VAL A 296 6.83 4.60 13.61
N MET A 297 6.47 3.31 13.79
CA MET A 297 7.42 2.21 13.98
C MET A 297 7.36 1.26 12.80
N GLY A 298 8.50 0.86 12.29
CA GLY A 298 8.72 -0.17 11.30
C GLY A 298 10.00 -0.91 11.57
N ARG A 299 10.46 -1.73 10.62
CA ARG A 299 11.60 -2.62 10.80
C ARG A 299 12.81 -1.94 11.44
N GLU A 300 13.24 -0.82 10.90
CA GLU A 300 14.45 -0.11 11.31
C GLU A 300 14.30 0.48 12.72
N GLU A 301 13.11 1.02 13.02
CA GLU A 301 12.79 1.56 14.33
C GLU A 301 12.69 0.46 15.39
N TRP A 302 12.20 -0.75 15.03
CA TRP A 302 12.18 -1.89 15.95
C TRP A 302 13.58 -2.39 16.26
N ILE A 303 14.46 -2.49 15.25
CA ILE A 303 15.87 -2.85 15.46
C ILE A 303 16.55 -1.82 16.36
N ALA A 304 16.33 -0.52 16.12
CA ALA A 304 16.86 0.56 16.95
C ALA A 304 16.31 0.53 18.39
N ALA A 305 15.10 0.01 18.60
CA ALA A 305 14.48 -0.20 19.90
C ALA A 305 14.98 -1.47 20.63
N GLY A 306 15.83 -2.28 19.97
CA GLY A 306 16.45 -3.47 20.59
C GLY A 306 15.85 -4.80 20.14
N GLU A 307 14.90 -4.82 19.18
CA GLU A 307 14.41 -6.07 18.61
C GLU A 307 15.48 -6.78 17.79
N PRO A 308 15.72 -8.08 18.03
CA PRO A 308 16.75 -8.81 17.31
C PRO A 308 16.33 -9.06 15.85
N GLU A 309 17.12 -8.60 14.90
CA GLU A 309 16.87 -8.78 13.46
C GLU A 309 16.71 -10.27 13.09
N ALA A 310 17.41 -11.18 13.76
CA ALA A 310 17.31 -12.62 13.54
C ALA A 310 15.91 -13.21 13.85
N GLY A 311 15.08 -12.50 14.62
CA GLY A 311 13.68 -12.87 14.91
C GLY A 311 12.69 -12.44 13.83
N MET A 312 13.09 -11.54 12.95
CA MET A 312 12.23 -10.96 11.92
C MET A 312 12.05 -11.89 10.71
N ASN A 313 11.02 -11.63 9.91
CA ASN A 313 10.91 -12.21 8.57
C ASN A 313 11.62 -11.32 7.53
N ALA A 314 11.54 -11.67 6.25
CA ALA A 314 12.15 -10.88 5.17
C ALA A 314 11.63 -9.43 5.11
N TRP A 315 10.38 -9.19 5.50
CA TRP A 315 9.77 -7.86 5.52
C TRP A 315 10.09 -7.07 6.78
N GLY A 316 10.18 -7.72 7.94
CA GLY A 316 10.43 -7.07 9.22
C GLY A 316 9.87 -7.83 10.42
N LEU A 317 9.37 -7.10 11.41
CA LEU A 317 8.81 -7.65 12.63
C LEU A 317 7.59 -8.52 12.34
N ARG A 318 7.52 -9.70 12.95
CA ARG A 318 6.42 -10.65 12.77
C ARG A 318 5.17 -10.22 13.52
N ASP A 319 4.00 -10.66 13.04
CA ASP A 319 2.71 -10.29 13.65
C ASP A 319 2.59 -10.64 15.14
N PRO A 320 3.04 -11.81 15.67
CA PRO A 320 3.00 -12.08 17.11
C PRO A 320 3.76 -11.05 17.93
N ASP A 321 4.93 -10.62 17.46
CA ASP A 321 5.78 -9.65 18.15
C ASP A 321 5.18 -8.24 18.02
N LEU A 322 4.61 -7.91 16.86
CA LEU A 322 3.86 -6.67 16.64
C LEU A 322 2.70 -6.54 17.63
N PHE A 323 1.90 -7.59 17.87
CA PHE A 323 0.79 -7.56 18.81
C PHE A 323 1.27 -7.51 20.27
N ALA A 324 2.42 -8.08 20.61
CA ALA A 324 3.03 -7.92 21.92
C ALA A 324 3.41 -6.46 22.19
N HIS A 325 4.07 -5.79 21.23
CA HIS A 325 4.35 -4.35 21.30
C HIS A 325 3.09 -3.49 21.30
N ALA A 326 2.10 -3.84 20.50
CA ALA A 326 0.82 -3.13 20.45
C ALA A 326 0.10 -3.19 21.79
N SER A 327 0.16 -4.33 22.50
CA SER A 327 -0.43 -4.48 23.83
C SER A 327 0.27 -3.59 24.84
N SER A 328 1.60 -3.55 24.84
CA SER A 328 2.38 -2.68 25.73
C SER A 328 2.13 -1.19 25.44
N GLU A 329 2.08 -0.81 24.16
CA GLU A 329 1.79 0.57 23.75
C GLU A 329 0.37 0.99 24.14
N LEU A 330 -0.61 0.10 23.96
CA LEU A 330 -1.98 0.35 24.36
C LEU A 330 -2.12 0.60 25.86
N GLU A 331 -1.44 -0.19 26.71
CA GLU A 331 -1.43 0.02 28.15
C GLU A 331 -0.83 1.38 28.52
N HIS A 332 0.27 1.76 27.83
CA HIS A 332 0.88 3.08 28.01
C HIS A 332 -0.08 4.22 27.63
N LEU A 333 -0.74 4.11 26.49
CA LEU A 333 -1.70 5.09 26.00
C LEU A 333 -2.92 5.19 26.93
N MET A 334 -3.43 4.05 27.44
CA MET A 334 -4.53 4.02 28.39
C MET A 334 -4.16 4.70 29.73
N ALA A 335 -2.92 4.51 30.19
CA ALA A 335 -2.40 5.13 31.42
C ALA A 335 -2.27 6.66 31.28
N ALA A 336 -1.95 7.17 30.08
CA ALA A 336 -1.81 8.60 29.82
C ALA A 336 -3.13 9.39 29.91
N ARG A 337 -4.29 8.72 29.91
CA ARG A 337 -5.64 9.29 30.04
C ARG A 337 -5.97 10.40 29.03
N ARG A 338 -5.29 10.43 27.89
CA ARG A 338 -5.58 11.29 26.74
C ARG A 338 -6.21 10.46 25.63
N PRO A 339 -7.03 11.07 24.76
CA PRO A 339 -7.52 10.36 23.59
C PRO A 339 -6.35 9.97 22.69
N PHE A 340 -6.44 8.80 22.09
CA PHE A 340 -5.40 8.30 21.19
C PHE A 340 -6.00 7.59 19.97
N ASN A 341 -5.17 7.46 18.95
CA ASN A 341 -5.41 6.62 17.79
C ASN A 341 -4.20 5.69 17.64
N LEU A 342 -4.40 4.42 17.95
CA LEU A 342 -3.44 3.36 17.75
C LEU A 342 -3.79 2.61 16.46
N THR A 343 -2.98 2.81 15.43
CA THR A 343 -3.14 2.16 14.13
C THR A 343 -2.09 1.08 13.96
N LEU A 344 -2.52 -0.14 13.62
CA LEU A 344 -1.68 -1.31 13.41
C LEU A 344 -1.80 -1.77 11.96
N LEU A 345 -0.71 -2.33 11.39
CA LEU A 345 -0.71 -3.02 10.10
C LEU A 345 0.08 -4.32 10.23
N THR A 346 -0.56 -5.46 9.99
CA THR A 346 0.08 -6.78 9.98
C THR A 346 0.81 -7.05 8.67
N ILE A 347 1.66 -8.10 8.63
CA ILE A 347 2.46 -8.43 7.45
C ILE A 347 2.59 -9.92 7.16
N ASP A 348 2.43 -10.80 8.16
CA ASP A 348 2.78 -12.21 7.99
C ASP A 348 1.98 -12.90 6.86
N THR A 349 0.76 -12.43 6.54
CA THR A 349 -0.08 -12.92 5.44
C THR A 349 0.26 -12.33 4.07
N HIS A 350 1.33 -11.54 3.96
CA HIS A 350 1.74 -10.92 2.69
C HIS A 350 2.09 -11.99 1.63
N HIS A 351 1.60 -11.75 0.41
CA HIS A 351 1.82 -12.63 -0.74
C HIS A 351 3.31 -12.71 -1.12
N PRO A 352 3.77 -13.72 -1.89
CA PRO A 352 2.99 -14.83 -2.42
C PRO A 352 2.82 -16.00 -1.44
N TYR A 353 3.70 -16.21 -0.45
CA TYR A 353 3.74 -17.41 0.39
C TYR A 353 3.41 -17.16 1.86
N GLY A 354 3.35 -15.90 2.26
CA GLY A 354 3.25 -15.52 3.66
C GLY A 354 4.52 -15.86 4.47
N HIS A 355 4.50 -15.52 5.73
CA HIS A 355 5.66 -15.68 6.63
C HIS A 355 5.25 -16.38 7.93
N LEU A 356 5.03 -17.70 7.85
CA LEU A 356 4.59 -18.49 9.00
C LEU A 356 5.59 -18.35 10.16
N SER A 357 5.16 -17.69 11.24
CA SER A 357 6.00 -17.42 12.40
C SER A 357 6.28 -18.68 13.23
N PRO A 358 7.35 -18.71 14.04
CA PRO A 358 7.56 -19.80 15.02
C PRO A 358 6.39 -19.95 16.00
N HIS A 359 5.69 -18.87 16.33
CA HIS A 359 4.50 -18.88 17.16
C HIS A 359 3.37 -19.70 16.52
N CYS A 360 3.01 -19.40 15.26
CA CYS A 360 1.97 -20.12 14.52
C CYS A 360 2.34 -21.60 14.30
N ARG A 361 3.63 -21.89 14.02
CA ARG A 361 4.11 -23.28 13.89
C ARG A 361 3.91 -24.09 15.19
N ARG A 362 4.17 -23.49 16.36
CA ARG A 362 3.94 -24.17 17.67
C ARG A 362 2.47 -24.45 17.94
N GLN A 363 1.55 -23.68 17.32
CA GLN A 363 0.11 -23.94 17.37
C GLN A 363 -0.35 -25.01 16.37
N GLY A 364 0.56 -25.55 15.55
CA GLY A 364 0.28 -26.64 14.60
C GLY A 364 -0.01 -26.17 13.17
N TYR A 365 0.02 -24.87 12.90
CA TYR A 365 -0.16 -24.35 11.54
C TYR A 365 1.06 -24.62 10.67
N GLN A 366 0.84 -24.99 9.38
CA GLN A 366 1.91 -25.46 8.50
C GLN A 366 1.90 -24.80 7.10
N ASP A 367 0.80 -24.19 6.72
CA ASP A 367 0.56 -23.64 5.39
C ASP A 367 0.00 -22.22 5.44
N PHE A 368 -0.30 -21.65 4.29
CA PHE A 368 -0.83 -20.31 4.18
C PHE A 368 -2.24 -20.16 4.79
N ASP A 369 -3.09 -21.18 4.65
CA ASP A 369 -4.42 -21.19 5.26
C ASP A 369 -4.32 -21.14 6.79
N GLY A 370 -3.42 -21.97 7.35
CA GLY A 370 -3.09 -21.95 8.77
C GLY A 370 -2.48 -20.62 9.22
N LEU A 371 -1.70 -19.95 8.34
CA LEU A 371 -1.17 -18.62 8.63
C LEU A 371 -2.29 -17.57 8.72
N VAL A 372 -3.25 -17.57 7.78
CA VAL A 372 -4.44 -16.69 7.83
C VAL A 372 -5.22 -16.93 9.14
N GLU A 373 -5.45 -18.19 9.49
CA GLU A 373 -6.16 -18.57 10.71
C GLU A 373 -5.40 -18.12 11.98
N CYS A 374 -4.07 -18.27 11.99
CA CYS A 374 -3.20 -17.81 13.09
C CYS A 374 -3.26 -16.28 13.23
N THR A 375 -3.09 -15.52 12.14
CA THR A 375 -3.16 -14.05 12.17
C THR A 375 -4.54 -13.58 12.65
N ALA A 376 -5.63 -14.19 12.15
CA ALA A 376 -6.97 -13.91 12.64
C ALA A 376 -7.12 -14.18 14.14
N GLY A 377 -6.48 -15.25 14.64
CA GLY A 377 -6.39 -15.58 16.06
C GLY A 377 -5.68 -14.51 16.89
N LEU A 378 -4.50 -14.03 16.43
CA LEU A 378 -3.74 -12.96 17.10
C LEU A 378 -4.55 -11.65 17.19
N VAL A 379 -5.25 -11.29 16.12
CA VAL A 379 -6.14 -10.11 16.12
C VAL A 379 -7.27 -10.31 17.13
N ALA A 380 -7.90 -11.49 17.16
CA ALA A 380 -8.97 -11.79 18.09
C ALA A 380 -8.48 -11.75 19.54
N ASP A 381 -7.30 -12.33 19.85
CA ASP A 381 -6.70 -12.30 21.20
C ASP A 381 -6.45 -10.86 21.67
N PHE A 382 -5.93 -9.99 20.79
CA PHE A 382 -5.71 -8.58 21.10
C PHE A 382 -7.02 -7.84 21.40
N ILE A 383 -8.07 -8.10 20.63
CA ILE A 383 -9.41 -7.51 20.85
C ILE A 383 -10.00 -8.04 22.16
N GLU A 384 -9.94 -9.35 22.40
CA GLU A 384 -10.44 -9.98 23.63
C GLU A 384 -9.72 -9.46 24.87
N HIS A 385 -8.42 -9.16 24.78
CA HIS A 385 -7.68 -8.49 25.83
C HIS A 385 -8.27 -7.11 26.18
N ILE A 386 -8.55 -6.28 25.17
CA ILE A 386 -9.17 -4.96 25.37
C ILE A 386 -10.55 -5.09 26.03
N ILE A 387 -11.34 -6.06 25.59
CA ILE A 387 -12.67 -6.34 26.12
C ILE A 387 -12.59 -6.82 27.57
N ALA A 388 -11.70 -7.76 27.87
CA ALA A 388 -11.50 -8.32 29.21
C ALA A 388 -11.04 -7.26 30.22
N ARG A 389 -10.30 -6.23 29.76
CA ARG A 389 -9.90 -5.08 30.57
C ARG A 389 -11.03 -4.06 30.81
N GLY A 390 -12.20 -4.26 30.18
CA GLY A 390 -13.34 -3.36 30.29
C GLY A 390 -13.13 -2.02 29.58
N TRP A 391 -12.21 -1.92 28.61
CA TRP A 391 -11.80 -0.64 28.02
C TRP A 391 -12.70 -0.15 26.87
N LEU A 392 -13.73 -0.90 26.49
CA LEU A 392 -14.66 -0.49 25.44
C LEU A 392 -15.47 0.78 25.78
N ASP A 393 -15.52 1.16 27.07
CA ASP A 393 -16.10 2.46 27.49
C ASP A 393 -15.30 3.65 26.94
N ARG A 394 -13.99 3.49 26.72
CA ARG A 394 -13.04 4.53 26.29
C ARG A 394 -12.44 4.28 24.91
N VAL A 395 -12.54 3.07 24.40
CA VAL A 395 -11.89 2.64 23.15
C VAL A 395 -12.94 2.10 22.18
N ALA A 396 -12.88 2.56 20.95
CA ALA A 396 -13.58 2.01 19.80
C ALA A 396 -12.57 1.24 18.95
N ILE A 397 -12.90 0.01 18.52
CA ILE A 397 -12.00 -0.86 17.78
C ILE A 397 -12.55 -1.06 16.38
N VAL A 398 -11.69 -0.89 15.36
CA VAL A 398 -11.99 -1.25 13.97
C VAL A 398 -10.93 -2.20 13.46
N VAL A 399 -11.36 -3.34 12.96
CA VAL A 399 -10.54 -4.28 12.21
C VAL A 399 -10.98 -4.25 10.76
N GLN A 400 -10.04 -4.20 9.85
CA GLN A 400 -10.35 -4.35 8.41
C GLN A 400 -9.17 -4.98 7.66
N GLY A 401 -9.47 -5.72 6.61
CA GLY A 401 -8.47 -6.00 5.60
C GLY A 401 -8.02 -4.68 4.96
N ASP A 402 -6.74 -4.56 4.67
CA ASP A 402 -6.26 -3.38 3.95
C ASP A 402 -6.71 -3.42 2.48
N HIS A 403 -6.59 -4.55 1.80
CA HIS A 403 -7.09 -4.81 0.45
C HIS A 403 -7.46 -6.27 0.26
N LEU A 404 -8.05 -6.61 -0.89
CA LEU A 404 -8.30 -8.00 -1.25
C LEU A 404 -6.99 -8.75 -1.49
N ALA A 405 -6.94 -10.02 -1.10
CA ALA A 405 -5.75 -10.83 -1.28
C ALA A 405 -5.30 -10.85 -2.74
N MET A 406 -4.00 -10.66 -2.93
CA MET A 406 -3.32 -10.74 -4.22
C MET A 406 -2.88 -12.18 -4.52
N GLY A 407 -2.00 -12.38 -5.51
CA GLY A 407 -1.52 -13.68 -5.93
C GLY A 407 -0.77 -14.45 -4.85
N ASN A 408 -1.49 -15.13 -3.96
CA ASN A 408 -0.94 -16.00 -2.92
C ASN A 408 -1.27 -17.48 -3.19
N THR A 409 -0.85 -18.38 -2.32
CA THR A 409 -1.09 -19.83 -2.50
C THR A 409 -2.57 -20.21 -2.42
N SER A 410 -3.42 -19.40 -1.83
CA SER A 410 -4.88 -19.58 -1.76
C SER A 410 -5.62 -18.96 -2.95
N TRP A 411 -4.93 -18.20 -3.80
CA TRP A 411 -5.51 -17.50 -4.95
C TRP A 411 -6.40 -18.36 -5.84
N PRO A 412 -6.04 -19.61 -6.22
CA PRO A 412 -6.90 -20.44 -7.08
C PRO A 412 -8.28 -20.74 -6.48
N ARG A 413 -8.42 -20.67 -5.16
CA ARG A 413 -9.70 -20.82 -4.44
C ARG A 413 -10.43 -19.50 -4.32
N LEU A 414 -9.71 -18.42 -3.95
CA LEU A 414 -10.29 -17.09 -3.78
C LEU A 414 -10.96 -16.55 -5.03
N VAL A 415 -10.39 -16.80 -6.22
CA VAL A 415 -10.96 -16.35 -7.51
C VAL A 415 -12.23 -17.11 -7.92
N GLN A 416 -12.56 -18.20 -7.24
CA GLN A 416 -13.85 -18.90 -7.44
C GLN A 416 -15.02 -18.11 -6.84
N ASN A 417 -14.77 -17.22 -5.89
CA ASN A 417 -15.77 -16.27 -5.41
C ASN A 417 -15.76 -15.02 -6.32
N PRO A 418 -16.82 -14.80 -7.15
CA PRO A 418 -16.88 -13.61 -8.01
C PRO A 418 -17.15 -12.32 -7.22
N GLU A 419 -17.63 -12.44 -5.98
CA GLU A 419 -18.03 -11.33 -5.12
C GLU A 419 -17.14 -11.21 -3.87
N ARG A 420 -15.86 -11.13 -4.08
CA ARG A 420 -14.89 -10.93 -2.98
C ARG A 420 -15.14 -9.60 -2.28
N ARG A 421 -15.02 -9.61 -0.94
CA ARG A 421 -15.26 -8.45 -0.07
C ARG A 421 -14.18 -8.36 1.00
N ILE A 422 -13.79 -7.14 1.34
CA ILE A 422 -12.87 -6.86 2.44
C ILE A 422 -13.52 -7.28 3.77
N PHE A 423 -12.79 -8.02 4.60
CA PHE A 423 -13.24 -8.33 5.96
C PHE A 423 -13.20 -7.07 6.82
N ASN A 424 -14.20 -6.87 7.69
CA ASN A 424 -14.20 -5.78 8.65
C ASN A 424 -15.03 -6.11 9.89
N LEU A 425 -14.68 -5.50 11.03
CA LEU A 425 -15.48 -5.47 12.26
C LEU A 425 -15.34 -4.10 12.92
N PHE A 426 -16.45 -3.56 13.40
CA PHE A 426 -16.51 -2.38 14.24
C PHE A 426 -17.02 -2.79 15.62
N ILE A 427 -16.26 -2.51 16.68
CA ILE A 427 -16.50 -3.03 18.04
C ILE A 427 -16.54 -1.87 19.02
N SER A 428 -17.66 -1.72 19.72
CA SER A 428 -17.92 -0.65 20.66
C SER A 428 -18.82 -1.15 21.81
N ASP A 429 -18.95 -0.37 22.88
CA ASP A 429 -19.98 -0.57 23.92
C ASP A 429 -21.35 0.02 23.52
N ASP A 430 -21.43 0.65 22.34
CA ASP A 430 -22.68 1.20 21.85
C ASP A 430 -23.55 0.14 21.17
N HIS A 431 -24.48 -0.42 21.93
CA HIS A 431 -25.39 -1.46 21.44
C HIS A 431 -26.50 -0.94 20.51
N GLN A 432 -26.61 0.37 20.33
CA GLN A 432 -27.58 0.98 19.41
C GLN A 432 -26.95 1.36 18.06
N LEU A 433 -25.65 1.09 17.91
CA LEU A 433 -24.95 1.37 16.66
C LEU A 433 -25.54 0.52 15.53
N ALA A 434 -25.97 1.19 14.48
CA ALA A 434 -26.56 0.55 13.31
C ALA A 434 -25.94 1.11 12.03
N PRO A 435 -25.65 0.23 11.03
CA PRO A 435 -25.20 0.69 9.73
C PRO A 435 -26.34 1.38 8.98
N ASN A 436 -26.03 2.48 8.28
CA ASN A 436 -26.98 3.19 7.42
C ASN A 436 -26.83 2.84 5.93
N THR A 437 -25.96 1.93 5.60
CA THR A 437 -25.70 1.47 4.24
C THR A 437 -25.31 -0.01 4.22
N GLY A 438 -25.68 -0.69 3.13
CA GLY A 438 -25.19 -2.06 2.84
C GLY A 438 -23.83 -2.06 2.12
N VAL A 439 -23.41 -0.93 1.52
CA VAL A 439 -22.18 -0.83 0.72
C VAL A 439 -21.19 0.08 1.42
N LEU A 440 -19.98 -0.42 1.66
CA LEU A 440 -18.83 0.30 2.17
C LEU A 440 -17.69 0.25 1.16
N THR A 441 -16.90 1.31 1.07
CA THR A 441 -15.65 1.34 0.33
C THR A 441 -14.55 1.93 1.22
N HIS A 442 -13.28 1.77 0.85
CA HIS A 442 -12.16 2.39 1.59
C HIS A 442 -12.32 3.91 1.75
N PHE A 443 -12.93 4.55 0.75
CA PHE A 443 -13.15 6.02 0.78
C PHE A 443 -14.16 6.45 1.82
N ASP A 444 -15.07 5.56 2.21
CA ASP A 444 -16.10 5.82 3.22
C ASP A 444 -15.54 5.73 4.65
N MET A 445 -14.33 5.17 4.82
CA MET A 445 -13.75 4.93 6.14
C MET A 445 -13.44 6.22 6.90
N LEU A 446 -12.91 7.26 6.24
CA LEU A 446 -12.59 8.51 6.92
C LEU A 446 -13.78 9.10 7.69
N PRO A 447 -14.93 9.43 7.07
CA PRO A 447 -16.07 9.95 7.81
C PRO A 447 -16.70 8.91 8.75
N THR A 448 -16.65 7.61 8.41
CA THR A 448 -17.19 6.55 9.27
C THR A 448 -16.38 6.37 10.55
N LEU A 449 -15.03 6.42 10.48
CA LEU A 449 -14.16 6.33 11.65
C LEU A 449 -14.35 7.54 12.58
N LEU A 450 -14.50 8.74 12.02
CA LEU A 450 -14.77 9.95 12.82
C LEU A 450 -16.11 9.82 13.56
N ASP A 451 -17.18 9.44 12.87
CA ASP A 451 -18.48 9.22 13.49
C ASP A 451 -18.41 8.09 14.55
N PHE A 452 -17.68 7.01 14.26
CA PHE A 452 -17.55 5.86 15.14
C PHE A 452 -16.88 6.20 16.48
N VAL A 453 -15.93 7.12 16.48
CA VAL A 453 -15.31 7.60 17.73
C VAL A 453 -16.10 8.72 18.40
N GLY A 454 -17.22 9.17 17.82
CA GLY A 454 -18.08 10.23 18.38
C GLY A 454 -17.70 11.66 17.96
N LEU A 455 -16.95 11.79 16.86
CA LEU A 455 -16.66 13.05 16.17
C LEU A 455 -17.51 13.12 14.89
N GLU A 456 -18.80 13.40 15.05
CA GLU A 456 -19.76 13.33 13.95
C GLU A 456 -19.47 14.36 12.86
N VAL A 457 -19.36 13.88 11.61
CA VAL A 457 -19.12 14.73 10.45
C VAL A 457 -20.43 15.38 10.00
N LYS A 458 -20.54 16.70 10.11
CA LYS A 458 -21.73 17.43 9.66
C LYS A 458 -21.95 17.21 8.16
N GLY A 459 -23.10 16.64 7.80
CA GLY A 459 -23.44 16.30 6.43
C GLY A 459 -22.88 14.96 5.95
N ASP A 460 -22.33 14.14 6.85
CA ASP A 460 -21.91 12.73 6.64
C ASP A 460 -20.82 12.53 5.56
N ARG A 461 -20.11 13.59 5.14
CA ARG A 461 -19.15 13.52 4.01
C ARG A 461 -17.78 14.06 4.37
N ALA A 462 -16.74 13.29 4.01
CA ALA A 462 -15.36 13.74 4.01
C ALA A 462 -14.56 12.97 2.93
N GLY A 463 -13.67 13.66 2.22
CA GLY A 463 -13.02 13.07 1.06
C GLY A 463 -14.05 12.70 -0.03
N LEU A 464 -13.91 11.54 -0.61
CA LEU A 464 -14.89 10.95 -1.53
C LEU A 464 -15.97 10.13 -0.81
N GLY A 465 -15.84 9.99 0.52
CA GLY A 465 -16.65 9.10 1.33
C GLY A 465 -17.90 9.71 1.92
N TYR A 466 -18.76 8.80 2.34
CA TYR A 466 -19.96 9.07 3.16
C TYR A 466 -19.87 8.22 4.42
N SER A 467 -20.20 8.76 5.57
CA SER A 467 -20.29 7.96 6.79
C SER A 467 -21.29 6.82 6.61
N ALA A 468 -20.91 5.64 7.07
CA ALA A 468 -21.73 4.43 7.02
C ALA A 468 -22.51 4.19 8.32
N LEU A 469 -22.47 5.16 9.27
CA LEU A 469 -23.06 5.05 10.60
C LEU A 469 -24.12 6.13 10.84
N GLY A 470 -25.04 5.84 11.77
CA GLY A 470 -26.06 6.78 12.16
C GLY A 470 -27.13 7.06 11.10
N PRO A 471 -27.99 8.04 11.32
CA PRO A 471 -28.98 8.42 10.34
C PRO A 471 -28.32 9.04 9.12
N LEU A 472 -28.72 8.58 7.94
CA LEU A 472 -28.23 9.11 6.67
C LEU A 472 -28.76 10.55 6.48
N ARG A 473 -27.89 11.55 6.62
CA ARG A 473 -28.22 12.97 6.44
C ARG A 473 -28.13 13.41 5.00
N THR A 474 -27.21 12.80 4.25
CA THR A 474 -27.00 13.09 2.83
C THR A 474 -27.31 11.87 1.98
N GLN A 475 -28.24 12.04 1.03
CA GLN A 475 -28.58 10.94 0.13
C GLN A 475 -27.40 10.57 -0.76
N ARG A 476 -27.04 9.28 -0.78
CA ARG A 476 -25.98 8.74 -1.63
C ARG A 476 -26.51 8.56 -3.05
N PRO A 477 -25.77 9.03 -4.08
CA PRO A 477 -26.13 8.75 -5.46
C PRO A 477 -26.16 7.23 -5.73
N ALA A 478 -27.24 6.73 -6.34
CA ALA A 478 -27.41 5.31 -6.61
C ALA A 478 -26.32 4.75 -7.55
N ASP A 479 -25.82 5.57 -8.46
CA ASP A 479 -24.78 5.22 -9.44
C ASP A 479 -23.35 5.50 -8.94
N ARG A 480 -23.17 5.91 -7.68
CA ARG A 480 -21.86 6.31 -7.12
C ARG A 480 -20.78 5.27 -7.35
N ILE A 481 -21.03 4.01 -6.97
CA ILE A 481 -20.02 2.93 -7.09
C ILE A 481 -19.65 2.67 -8.54
N ALA A 482 -20.63 2.67 -9.45
CA ALA A 482 -20.40 2.51 -10.88
C ALA A 482 -19.52 3.65 -11.42
N ARG A 483 -19.85 4.91 -11.12
CA ARG A 483 -19.05 6.06 -11.53
C ARG A 483 -17.64 6.04 -10.94
N MET A 484 -17.50 5.72 -9.67
CA MET A 484 -16.18 5.58 -9.05
C MET A 484 -15.36 4.50 -9.77
N SER A 485 -15.95 3.34 -10.07
CA SER A 485 -15.26 2.25 -10.77
C SER A 485 -14.76 2.64 -12.16
N GLU A 486 -15.49 3.52 -12.85
CA GLU A 486 -15.18 3.95 -14.21
C GLU A 486 -14.25 5.17 -14.26
N GLN A 487 -14.49 6.17 -13.40
CA GLN A 487 -13.97 7.52 -13.57
C GLN A 487 -12.97 7.94 -12.47
N LEU A 488 -12.90 7.21 -11.35
CA LEU A 488 -12.09 7.62 -10.20
C LEU A 488 -10.62 7.82 -10.55
N MET A 489 -10.08 6.98 -11.44
CA MET A 489 -8.68 7.03 -11.87
C MET A 489 -8.44 8.01 -13.03
N ASN A 490 -9.47 8.69 -13.53
CA ASN A 490 -9.31 9.73 -14.55
C ASN A 490 -8.47 10.90 -14.02
N ASP A 491 -7.84 11.62 -14.95
CA ASP A 491 -7.04 12.80 -14.61
C ASP A 491 -7.89 13.87 -13.91
N SER A 492 -7.29 14.54 -12.94
CA SER A 492 -7.96 15.59 -12.17
C SER A 492 -6.95 16.66 -11.73
N PRO A 493 -7.09 17.89 -12.22
CA PRO A 493 -6.30 19.00 -11.70
C PRO A 493 -6.45 19.22 -10.19
N ALA A 494 -7.66 19.06 -9.67
CA ALA A 494 -7.91 19.19 -8.23
C ALA A 494 -7.17 18.12 -7.41
N TYR A 495 -7.10 16.87 -7.92
CA TYR A 495 -6.30 15.83 -7.28
C TYR A 495 -4.80 16.14 -7.34
N ARG A 496 -4.30 16.60 -8.51
CA ARG A 496 -2.88 16.97 -8.64
C ARG A 496 -2.49 18.08 -7.68
N ALA A 497 -3.37 19.04 -7.46
CA ALA A 497 -3.15 20.14 -6.51
C ALA A 497 -2.90 19.66 -5.07
N LEU A 498 -3.40 18.48 -4.67
CA LEU A 498 -3.14 17.92 -3.33
C LEU A 498 -1.66 17.55 -3.11
N TRP A 499 -0.92 17.34 -4.20
CA TRP A 499 0.50 17.01 -4.18
C TRP A 499 1.43 18.22 -4.29
N GLU A 500 0.88 19.41 -4.54
CA GLU A 500 1.67 20.63 -4.62
C GLU A 500 2.17 21.06 -3.24
N PRO A 501 3.38 21.59 -3.13
CA PRO A 501 3.89 22.16 -1.89
C PRO A 501 2.90 23.17 -1.27
N LEU A 502 2.88 23.24 0.04
CA LEU A 502 2.16 24.34 0.71
C LEU A 502 2.82 25.66 0.29
N PRO A 503 2.03 26.75 0.11
CA PRO A 503 2.61 28.05 -0.08
C PRO A 503 3.59 28.34 1.08
N GLU A 504 4.78 28.82 0.76
CA GLU A 504 5.68 29.32 1.81
C GLU A 504 4.92 30.33 2.64
N ALA A 505 4.90 30.13 3.96
CA ALA A 505 4.37 31.15 4.85
C ALA A 505 5.15 32.44 4.53
N PRO A 506 4.47 33.59 4.34
CA PRO A 506 5.14 34.84 4.12
C PRO A 506 6.17 34.98 5.24
N VAL A 507 7.45 35.07 4.87
CA VAL A 507 8.51 35.36 5.83
C VAL A 507 8.10 36.64 6.51
N ALA A 508 7.73 36.57 7.80
CA ALA A 508 7.44 37.75 8.59
C ALA A 508 8.72 38.57 8.52
N VAL A 509 8.69 39.64 7.73
CA VAL A 509 9.75 40.63 7.72
C VAL A 509 9.71 41.22 9.12
N VAL A 510 10.58 40.69 10.00
CA VAL A 510 10.83 41.34 11.29
C VAL A 510 11.42 42.70 10.91
N PRO A 511 10.69 43.80 11.21
CA PRO A 511 11.27 45.12 10.93
C PRO A 511 12.60 45.18 11.67
N ALA A 512 13.66 45.57 10.95
CA ALA A 512 14.94 45.76 11.53
C ALA A 512 14.77 46.66 12.77
N ALA A 513 15.03 46.10 13.94
CA ALA A 513 15.02 46.86 15.19
C ALA A 513 15.99 48.00 14.99
N THR A 514 15.48 49.23 14.95
CA THR A 514 16.29 50.46 15.00
C THR A 514 17.17 50.37 16.21
N ALA A 515 18.47 50.23 16.00
CA ALA A 515 19.46 50.23 17.08
C ALA A 515 19.39 51.57 17.81
N VAL A 516 18.72 51.57 18.96
CA VAL A 516 18.82 52.66 19.91
C VAL A 516 20.18 52.51 20.58
N THR A 517 21.10 53.37 20.18
CA THR A 517 22.44 53.49 20.79
C THR A 517 22.26 54.19 22.13
N GLU A 518 22.07 53.47 23.22
CA GLU A 518 22.20 53.99 24.57
C GLU A 518 23.70 54.04 24.90
N ALA A 519 24.21 55.27 24.97
CA ALA A 519 25.54 55.58 25.48
C ALA A 519 25.56 55.34 26.99
N VAL A 520 26.23 54.25 27.42
CA VAL A 520 26.53 54.00 28.83
C VAL A 520 27.76 54.86 29.22
N GLN A 521 27.50 55.90 29.98
CA GLN A 521 28.52 56.72 30.69
C GLN A 521 29.22 55.86 31.74
N MET A 522 30.50 55.58 31.52
CA MET A 522 31.41 55.01 32.55
C MET A 522 31.70 56.05 33.63
N THR A 523 31.16 55.84 34.81
CA THR A 523 31.62 56.53 36.02
C THR A 523 32.74 55.70 36.66
N ARG A 524 33.94 56.21 36.62
CA ARG A 524 35.12 55.72 37.39
C ARG A 524 34.87 55.95 38.86
N ILE A 525 34.97 54.91 39.70
CA ILE A 525 35.23 55.01 41.12
C ILE A 525 36.46 54.12 41.44
N GLY A 526 37.40 54.74 42.17
CA GLY A 526 38.78 54.35 42.34
C GLY A 526 39.07 53.24 43.34
N HIS A 527 40.35 52.99 43.35
CA HIS A 527 41.15 52.01 44.05
C HIS A 527 40.98 51.88 45.56
N ALA A 528 41.22 50.67 46.10
CA ALA A 528 42.41 50.37 46.93
C ALA A 528 42.44 48.84 47.31
N PRO A 529 43.59 48.30 47.67
CA PRO A 529 43.98 46.91 47.56
C PRO A 529 44.09 46.20 48.93
N GLY A 530 44.09 44.87 48.90
CA GLY A 530 44.35 44.06 50.09
C GLY A 530 44.31 42.58 49.86
N SER A 531 45.39 42.00 49.55
CA SER A 531 46.17 40.88 50.13
C SER A 531 45.46 39.62 50.54
N GLY A 532 45.97 38.46 50.04
CA GLY A 532 45.91 37.22 50.75
C GLY A 532 45.77 35.97 49.86
N ASP A 533 46.92 35.46 49.44
CA ASP A 533 47.16 34.11 48.89
C ASP A 533 47.21 33.06 50.02
N PRO A 534 47.50 31.79 49.79
CA PRO A 534 46.78 30.70 49.06
C PRO A 534 46.54 29.47 49.99
N VAL A 535 45.80 28.44 49.57
CA VAL A 535 46.13 27.06 49.98
C VAL A 535 45.56 26.06 48.94
N ARG A 536 46.53 25.33 48.38
CA ARG A 536 46.39 24.04 47.70
C ARG A 536 45.68 22.98 48.55
N ARG A 537 44.96 22.07 47.93
CA ARG A 537 45.22 20.61 48.07
C ARG A 537 44.50 19.82 47.00
N GLU A 538 45.34 19.08 46.34
CA GLU A 538 45.13 17.86 45.55
C GLU A 538 44.59 16.74 46.39
N GLN A 539 43.95 15.79 45.71
CA GLN A 539 44.16 14.32 45.70
C GLN A 539 42.85 13.66 45.34
N HIS A 540 42.79 12.94 44.25
CA HIS A 540 43.31 11.62 43.86
C HIS A 540 42.31 10.50 44.10
N ILE A 541 42.04 9.84 42.97
CA ILE A 541 42.15 8.39 42.61
C ILE A 541 40.88 7.55 42.75
N ASP A 542 40.57 7.01 41.57
CA ASP A 542 39.92 5.75 41.11
C ASP A 542 40.02 4.51 42.08
N PRO A 543 39.41 3.40 41.79
CA PRO A 543 39.06 2.81 40.49
C PRO A 543 37.58 2.61 40.23
#